data_943dc3f742dfd6a9dc874106ec325db7
#
_entry.id   943dc3f742dfd6a9dc874106ec325db7
#
_cell.length_a   1.000
_cell.length_b   1.000
_cell.length_c   1.000
_cell.angle_alpha   90.00
_cell.angle_beta   90.00
_cell.angle_gamma   90.00
#
_symmetry.space_group_name_H-M   'P 1'
#
loop_
_entity.id
_entity.type
_entity.pdbx_description
1 polymer ?
#
loop_
_entity_poly.entity_id
_entity_poly.type
_entity_poly.pdbx_seq_one_letter_code
_entity_poly.pdbx_strand_id
1 'polypeptide(L)'
;MIHLHKRSLLKVAALSALASAALVGCGKKEEPAPAPAPAPAAAAPAPAKEPLKIAFGYVGPVGDGGYSFAHDQARKAIEKEFGDKIQTSFVESIPEGADAERVFRDMAANGNKLVFATSFGYMEPIQRIAPDFPNVKFEHATGYKNGGNVATYDSRTYEGAYLAGIIAGAMTKSNVLGVVGSVPIPEVVRNINSFTLGAQSMNPKITTKVVWVNEWFAPPKETEAATSLINGGADILFQNTDSPAVLKTAEEKGKRAFGWDSDMTAYGPKAHLGSAIINWTPYYSKVVNDVLNDKWTSQHTWWGVKENAIDIVSLAPDVPDNAKAKIEEVKKGLKDGTFSIWKGPIKDQAGKDVVADGKVADDDFMRGINFYVKGVEGKVPGAQ
;
A
#
# COMPACT_ATOMS: atom_id res chain seq x y z
N MET A 1 49.82 7.99 29.95
CA MET A 1 49.73 7.49 31.34
C MET A 1 48.61 6.46 31.34
N ILE A 2 48.95 5.15 31.15
CA ILE A 2 49.28 4.14 32.16
C ILE A 2 48.12 4.08 33.18
N HIS A 3 47.31 3.02 33.21
CA HIS A 3 47.55 1.77 33.86
C HIS A 3 46.57 0.66 33.45
N LEU A 4 47.16 -0.47 33.05
CA LEU A 4 46.62 -1.82 33.09
C LEU A 4 46.37 -2.29 34.54
N HIS A 5 45.39 -3.19 34.76
CA HIS A 5 45.63 -4.29 35.70
C HIS A 5 44.87 -5.57 35.28
N LYS A 6 45.63 -6.60 35.29
CA LYS A 6 45.51 -8.00 34.95
C LYS A 6 45.03 -8.86 36.13
N ARG A 7 44.59 -10.09 35.79
CA ARG A 7 44.72 -11.41 36.51
C ARG A 7 43.63 -11.73 37.56
N SER A 8 43.18 -12.93 37.78
CA SER A 8 43.81 -14.25 37.70
C SER A 8 42.78 -15.40 37.76
N LEU A 9 43.16 -16.51 37.16
CA LEU A 9 42.68 -17.89 37.33
C LEU A 9 42.67 -18.37 38.79
N LEU A 10 41.81 -19.37 39.11
CA LEU A 10 42.21 -20.51 39.93
C LEU A 10 41.30 -21.75 39.72
N LYS A 11 41.94 -22.85 39.37
CA LYS A 11 41.44 -24.24 39.36
C LYS A 11 41.51 -24.78 40.77
N VAL A 12 40.58 -25.68 41.18
CA VAL A 12 40.87 -26.70 42.18
C VAL A 12 40.11 -27.98 41.83
N ALA A 13 40.91 -29.04 41.63
CA ALA A 13 40.51 -30.44 41.62
C ALA A 13 40.85 -31.05 43.02
N ALA A 14 39.99 -31.89 43.50
CA ALA A 14 40.38 -32.78 44.59
C ALA A 14 39.68 -34.15 44.47
N LEU A 15 40.47 -35.16 44.24
CA LEU A 15 40.18 -36.58 44.47
C LEU A 15 40.13 -36.87 45.98
N SER A 16 39.34 -37.85 46.41
CA SER A 16 39.67 -38.71 47.54
C SER A 16 38.96 -40.07 47.43
N ALA A 17 39.76 -41.10 47.75
CA ALA A 17 39.51 -42.50 47.53
C ALA A 17 39.12 -43.27 48.84
N LEU A 18 38.49 -44.39 48.64
CA LEU A 18 38.55 -45.68 49.36
C LEU A 18 38.33 -45.74 50.89
N ALA A 19 37.41 -46.59 51.29
CA ALA A 19 37.69 -47.68 52.27
C ALA A 19 36.65 -48.80 52.22
N SER A 20 37.17 -50.02 52.17
CA SER A 20 36.50 -51.31 52.11
C SER A 20 36.08 -51.78 53.52
N ALA A 21 34.97 -52.48 53.66
CA ALA A 21 34.81 -53.54 54.68
C ALA A 21 33.83 -54.61 54.19
N ALA A 22 34.35 -55.84 54.15
CA ALA A 22 33.62 -57.03 53.84
C ALA A 22 32.98 -57.62 55.13
N LEU A 23 31.69 -58.05 54.99
CA LEU A 23 31.16 -59.08 55.91
C LEU A 23 30.31 -60.06 55.10
N VAL A 24 30.69 -61.34 55.28
CA VAL A 24 30.09 -62.53 54.68
C VAL A 24 28.76 -62.82 55.35
N GLY A 25 27.72 -63.11 54.56
CA GLY A 25 26.43 -63.65 55.01
C GLY A 25 25.78 -64.45 53.91
N CYS A 26 25.73 -65.76 54.00
CA CYS A 26 24.99 -66.66 53.10
C CYS A 26 23.49 -66.40 53.04
N GLY A 27 22.90 -66.39 51.83
CA GLY A 27 21.47 -66.51 51.67
C GLY A 27 21.00 -66.25 50.25
N LYS A 28 20.55 -67.31 49.56
CA LYS A 28 19.70 -67.47 48.41
C LYS A 28 19.93 -66.53 47.20
N LYS A 29 20.27 -67.19 46.09
CA LYS A 29 20.23 -66.61 44.75
C LYS A 29 18.78 -66.13 44.42
N GLU A 30 18.58 -64.82 44.31
CA GLU A 30 17.53 -64.21 43.52
C GLU A 30 18.17 -63.76 42.21
N GLU A 31 17.49 -64.09 41.10
CA GLU A 31 17.83 -63.58 39.77
C GLU A 31 17.75 -62.07 39.75
N PRO A 32 18.71 -61.37 39.17
CA PRO A 32 18.58 -59.89 39.02
C PRO A 32 17.45 -59.53 38.07
N ALA A 33 16.55 -58.67 38.53
CA ALA A 33 15.51 -58.06 37.70
C ALA A 33 16.15 -57.36 36.45
N PRO A 34 15.54 -57.47 35.27
CA PRO A 34 16.03 -56.81 34.09
C PRO A 34 16.12 -55.29 34.29
N ALA A 35 17.27 -54.72 33.92
CA ALA A 35 17.48 -53.26 33.95
C ALA A 35 16.36 -52.53 33.18
N PRO A 36 15.82 -51.41 33.67
CA PRO A 36 14.86 -50.63 32.93
C PRO A 36 15.42 -50.22 31.57
N ALA A 37 14.64 -50.44 30.52
CA ALA A 37 14.99 -49.98 29.17
C ALA A 37 15.29 -48.49 29.19
N PRO A 38 16.30 -47.99 28.44
CA PRO A 38 16.58 -46.57 28.34
C PRO A 38 15.34 -45.85 27.82
N ALA A 39 14.94 -44.81 28.54
CA ALA A 39 13.87 -43.91 28.08
C ALA A 39 14.16 -43.41 26.64
N PRO A 40 13.16 -43.33 25.78
CA PRO A 40 13.36 -42.79 24.42
C PRO A 40 14.03 -41.42 24.54
N ALA A 41 15.18 -41.25 23.87
CA ALA A 41 15.80 -39.94 23.76
C ALA A 41 14.77 -38.94 23.21
N ALA A 42 14.54 -37.84 23.93
CA ALA A 42 13.69 -36.77 23.43
C ALA A 42 14.21 -36.36 22.04
N ALA A 43 13.33 -36.43 21.05
CA ALA A 43 13.68 -36.01 19.70
C ALA A 43 14.22 -34.57 19.76
N ALA A 44 15.38 -34.33 19.18
CA ALA A 44 15.93 -32.97 19.05
C ALA A 44 14.86 -32.07 18.40
N PRO A 45 14.69 -30.84 18.87
CA PRO A 45 13.78 -29.89 18.23
C PRO A 45 14.12 -29.81 16.74
N ALA A 46 13.10 -29.91 15.87
CA ALA A 46 13.30 -29.70 14.44
C ALA A 46 13.98 -28.33 14.24
N PRO A 47 14.96 -28.22 13.33
CA PRO A 47 15.59 -26.93 13.07
C PRO A 47 14.54 -25.88 12.77
N ALA A 48 14.64 -24.74 13.44
CA ALA A 48 13.71 -23.62 13.19
C ALA A 48 13.76 -23.26 11.69
N LYS A 49 12.60 -23.21 11.06
CA LYS A 49 12.49 -22.83 9.63
C LYS A 49 13.04 -21.41 9.48
N GLU A 50 13.99 -21.19 8.57
CA GLU A 50 14.49 -19.83 8.32
C GLU A 50 13.34 -18.88 7.96
N PRO A 51 13.37 -17.62 8.42
CA PRO A 51 12.34 -16.65 8.11
C PRO A 51 12.26 -16.38 6.60
N LEU A 52 11.04 -16.17 6.09
CA LEU A 52 10.82 -15.75 4.72
C LEU A 52 11.39 -14.33 4.55
N LYS A 53 12.41 -14.18 3.70
CA LYS A 53 12.99 -12.87 3.38
C LYS A 53 12.16 -12.18 2.32
N ILE A 54 11.75 -10.94 2.62
CA ILE A 54 10.88 -10.12 1.80
C ILE A 54 11.55 -8.76 1.58
N ALA A 55 11.61 -8.29 0.34
CA ALA A 55 12.12 -6.96 0.01
C ALA A 55 11.02 -6.07 -0.58
N PHE A 56 11.11 -4.78 -0.28
CA PHE A 56 10.20 -3.74 -0.79
C PHE A 56 10.99 -2.67 -1.51
N GLY A 57 10.58 -2.30 -2.72
CA GLY A 57 11.14 -1.19 -3.47
C GLY A 57 10.12 -0.07 -3.62
N TYR A 58 10.43 1.11 -3.07
CA TYR A 58 9.55 2.28 -3.06
C TYR A 58 10.03 3.35 -4.03
N VAL A 59 9.08 4.00 -4.72
CA VAL A 59 9.37 5.07 -5.68
C VAL A 59 9.71 6.40 -5.01
N GLY A 60 9.10 6.68 -3.87
CA GLY A 60 9.37 7.84 -3.03
C GLY A 60 10.01 7.47 -1.70
N PRO A 61 10.31 8.47 -0.86
CA PRO A 61 10.79 8.24 0.50
C PRO A 61 9.64 7.70 1.39
N VAL A 62 9.95 6.84 2.36
CA VAL A 62 8.96 6.32 3.31
C VAL A 62 8.33 7.41 4.21
N GLY A 63 8.89 8.60 4.19
CA GLY A 63 8.39 9.79 4.88
C GLY A 63 7.59 10.73 3.98
N ASP A 64 7.19 10.32 2.78
CA ASP A 64 6.43 11.16 1.83
C ASP A 64 5.06 11.61 2.41
N GLY A 65 4.52 10.82 3.32
CA GLY A 65 3.21 11.06 3.93
C GLY A 65 2.04 10.56 3.09
N GLY A 66 2.31 9.96 1.92
CA GLY A 66 1.33 9.46 0.97
C GLY A 66 1.59 8.02 0.56
N TYR A 67 1.91 7.79 -0.72
CA TYR A 67 1.94 6.46 -1.33
C TYR A 67 3.01 5.53 -0.74
N SER A 68 4.29 5.95 -0.73
CA SER A 68 5.37 5.14 -0.17
C SER A 68 5.22 4.94 1.33
N PHE A 69 4.72 5.96 2.06
CA PHE A 69 4.36 5.84 3.47
C PHE A 69 3.29 4.76 3.69
N ALA A 70 2.21 4.74 2.90
CA ALA A 70 1.13 3.75 3.03
C ALA A 70 1.65 2.32 2.83
N HIS A 71 2.51 2.10 1.83
CA HIS A 71 3.17 0.82 1.61
C HIS A 71 4.06 0.40 2.79
N ASP A 72 4.86 1.33 3.35
CA ASP A 72 5.75 1.04 4.47
C ASP A 72 4.98 0.77 5.78
N GLN A 73 3.83 1.44 5.99
CA GLN A 73 2.95 1.10 7.12
C GLN A 73 2.43 -0.33 7.00
N ALA A 74 2.04 -0.77 5.81
CA ALA A 74 1.62 -2.15 5.58
C ALA A 74 2.78 -3.14 5.77
N ARG A 75 4.00 -2.81 5.33
CA ARG A 75 5.20 -3.62 5.62
C ARG A 75 5.40 -3.80 7.12
N LYS A 76 5.34 -2.71 7.90
CA LYS A 76 5.44 -2.76 9.37
C LYS A 76 4.31 -3.55 10.02
N ALA A 77 3.11 -3.47 9.46
CA ALA A 77 1.97 -4.24 9.96
C ALA A 77 2.17 -5.75 9.78
N ILE A 78 2.66 -6.20 8.63
CA ILE A 78 2.97 -7.63 8.42
C ILE A 78 4.17 -8.09 9.25
N GLU A 79 5.18 -7.26 9.49
CA GLU A 79 6.24 -7.60 10.44
C GLU A 79 5.68 -7.91 11.83
N LYS A 80 4.76 -7.08 12.30
CA LYS A 80 4.08 -7.30 13.59
C LYS A 80 3.19 -8.54 13.58
N GLU A 81 2.48 -8.81 12.48
CA GLU A 81 1.56 -9.94 12.35
C GLU A 81 2.29 -11.27 12.30
N PHE A 82 3.35 -11.37 11.49
CA PHE A 82 4.04 -12.63 11.24
C PHE A 82 5.23 -12.90 12.17
N GLY A 83 5.77 -11.87 12.82
CA GLY A 83 6.89 -11.98 13.75
C GLY A 83 8.10 -12.69 13.12
N ASP A 84 8.64 -13.68 13.84
CA ASP A 84 9.85 -14.43 13.44
C ASP A 84 9.67 -15.29 12.17
N LYS A 85 8.48 -15.37 11.61
CA LYS A 85 8.26 -16.12 10.36
C LYS A 85 8.73 -15.38 9.13
N ILE A 86 8.91 -14.06 9.21
CA ILE A 86 9.35 -13.22 8.09
C ILE A 86 10.49 -12.29 8.52
N GLN A 87 11.26 -11.85 7.54
CA GLN A 87 12.24 -10.78 7.68
C GLN A 87 12.07 -9.82 6.51
N THR A 88 11.77 -8.55 6.77
CA THR A 88 11.61 -7.55 5.70
C THR A 88 12.81 -6.63 5.58
N SER A 89 13.01 -6.12 4.38
CA SER A 89 13.94 -5.04 4.06
C SER A 89 13.32 -4.12 3.02
N PHE A 90 13.82 -2.90 2.87
CA PHE A 90 13.34 -1.99 1.84
C PHE A 90 14.46 -1.11 1.28
N VAL A 91 14.21 -0.60 0.08
CA VAL A 91 14.96 0.50 -0.54
C VAL A 91 13.94 1.52 -0.99
N GLU A 92 14.17 2.78 -0.66
CA GLU A 92 13.30 3.90 -1.00
C GLU A 92 13.91 4.80 -2.08
N SER A 93 13.06 5.66 -2.67
CA SER A 93 13.47 6.63 -3.70
C SER A 93 14.17 5.98 -4.90
N ILE A 94 13.64 4.84 -5.34
CA ILE A 94 14.17 4.14 -6.52
C ILE A 94 13.60 4.82 -7.77
N PRO A 95 14.45 5.42 -8.63
CA PRO A 95 13.98 5.99 -9.89
C PRO A 95 13.38 4.90 -10.79
N GLU A 96 12.30 5.24 -11.50
CA GLU A 96 11.75 4.35 -12.50
C GLU A 96 12.69 4.18 -13.70
N GLY A 97 12.73 3.00 -14.32
CA GLY A 97 13.58 2.70 -15.47
C GLY A 97 14.77 1.80 -15.16
N ALA A 98 15.96 2.10 -15.71
CA ALA A 98 17.14 1.23 -15.64
C ALA A 98 17.66 1.03 -14.20
N ASP A 99 17.60 2.06 -13.37
CA ASP A 99 18.04 1.98 -11.97
C ASP A 99 17.14 1.02 -11.17
N ALA A 100 15.84 1.02 -11.42
CA ALA A 100 14.91 0.08 -10.81
C ALA A 100 15.30 -1.37 -11.13
N GLU A 101 15.65 -1.67 -12.39
CA GLU A 101 16.07 -3.03 -12.78
C GLU A 101 17.25 -3.51 -11.96
N ARG A 102 18.28 -2.68 -11.80
CA ARG A 102 19.46 -3.01 -11.00
C ARG A 102 19.10 -3.27 -9.53
N VAL A 103 18.30 -2.40 -8.92
CA VAL A 103 17.93 -2.53 -7.50
C VAL A 103 17.09 -3.79 -7.25
N PHE A 104 16.09 -4.08 -8.10
CA PHE A 104 15.27 -5.28 -7.94
C PHE A 104 16.05 -6.57 -8.23
N ARG A 105 17.01 -6.54 -9.15
CA ARG A 105 17.95 -7.64 -9.39
C ARG A 105 18.78 -7.93 -8.14
N ASP A 106 19.32 -6.88 -7.52
CA ASP A 106 20.09 -7.02 -6.27
C ASP A 106 19.22 -7.56 -5.12
N MET A 107 17.98 -7.08 -4.99
CA MET A 107 17.03 -7.63 -4.01
C MET A 107 16.81 -9.14 -4.20
N ALA A 108 16.58 -9.59 -5.44
CA ALA A 108 16.39 -11.00 -5.74
C ALA A 108 17.65 -11.82 -5.49
N ALA A 109 18.83 -11.32 -5.88
CA ALA A 109 20.12 -11.98 -5.69
C ALA A 109 20.53 -12.11 -4.22
N ASN A 110 20.10 -11.19 -3.35
CA ASN A 110 20.38 -11.19 -1.91
C ASN A 110 19.51 -12.19 -1.11
N GLY A 111 18.85 -13.12 -1.79
CA GLY A 111 18.14 -14.25 -1.18
C GLY A 111 16.72 -13.94 -0.73
N ASN A 112 16.16 -12.79 -1.08
CA ASN A 112 14.73 -12.54 -0.88
C ASN A 112 13.91 -13.53 -1.73
N LYS A 113 12.84 -14.05 -1.17
CA LYS A 113 11.92 -14.99 -1.82
C LYS A 113 10.65 -14.33 -2.32
N LEU A 114 10.37 -13.14 -1.80
CA LEU A 114 9.24 -12.30 -2.18
C LEU A 114 9.75 -10.86 -2.31
N VAL A 115 9.42 -10.20 -3.42
CA VAL A 115 9.83 -8.84 -3.72
C VAL A 115 8.61 -8.03 -4.14
N PHE A 116 8.31 -6.97 -3.40
CA PHE A 116 7.28 -5.99 -3.75
C PHE A 116 7.90 -4.80 -4.48
N ALA A 117 7.44 -4.56 -5.69
CA ALA A 117 7.84 -3.44 -6.54
C ALA A 117 6.66 -2.47 -6.63
N THR A 118 6.73 -1.34 -5.90
CA THR A 118 5.56 -0.52 -5.59
C THR A 118 5.45 0.73 -6.46
N SER A 119 5.63 0.61 -7.77
CA SER A 119 5.33 1.70 -8.70
C SER A 119 5.00 1.17 -10.09
N PHE A 120 4.16 1.94 -10.82
CA PHE A 120 3.76 1.63 -12.19
C PHE A 120 4.97 1.45 -13.14
N GLY A 121 5.94 2.34 -13.05
CA GLY A 121 7.13 2.33 -13.92
C GLY A 121 8.12 1.20 -13.64
N TYR A 122 7.88 0.36 -12.62
CA TYR A 122 8.69 -0.84 -12.38
C TYR A 122 8.24 -2.04 -13.20
N MET A 123 7.17 -1.93 -13.99
CA MET A 123 6.62 -3.04 -14.78
C MET A 123 7.66 -3.66 -15.71
N GLU A 124 8.28 -2.88 -16.59
CA GLU A 124 9.27 -3.40 -17.53
C GLU A 124 10.56 -3.91 -16.84
N PRO A 125 11.13 -3.19 -15.85
CA PRO A 125 12.21 -3.73 -15.03
C PRO A 125 11.93 -5.11 -14.45
N ILE A 126 10.75 -5.30 -13.80
CA ILE A 126 10.38 -6.58 -13.20
C ILE A 126 10.21 -7.67 -14.25
N GLN A 127 9.54 -7.38 -15.38
CA GLN A 127 9.38 -8.35 -16.47
C GLN A 127 10.72 -8.84 -17.03
N ARG A 128 11.73 -7.96 -17.10
CA ARG A 128 13.07 -8.33 -17.60
C ARG A 128 13.86 -9.21 -16.63
N ILE A 129 13.74 -8.97 -15.32
CA ILE A 129 14.56 -9.71 -14.34
C ILE A 129 13.90 -10.99 -13.84
N ALA A 130 12.57 -11.07 -13.80
CA ALA A 130 11.85 -12.19 -13.19
C ALA A 130 12.24 -13.56 -13.75
N PRO A 131 12.47 -13.75 -15.06
CA PRO A 131 12.90 -15.04 -15.63
C PRO A 131 14.25 -15.53 -15.08
N ASP A 132 15.15 -14.61 -14.68
CA ASP A 132 16.47 -14.95 -14.14
C ASP A 132 16.38 -15.47 -12.68
N PHE A 133 15.25 -15.23 -12.00
CA PHE A 133 15.03 -15.61 -10.60
C PHE A 133 13.75 -16.44 -10.41
N PRO A 134 13.62 -17.62 -11.02
CA PRO A 134 12.37 -18.39 -11.04
C PRO A 134 11.85 -18.80 -9.65
N ASN A 135 12.70 -18.79 -8.64
CA ASN A 135 12.35 -19.12 -7.25
C ASN A 135 11.99 -17.90 -6.39
N VAL A 136 12.04 -16.69 -6.95
CA VAL A 136 11.60 -15.44 -6.32
C VAL A 136 10.20 -15.10 -6.83
N LYS A 137 9.29 -14.70 -5.94
CA LYS A 137 7.97 -14.18 -6.29
C LYS A 137 8.05 -12.66 -6.35
N PHE A 138 7.56 -12.08 -7.43
CA PHE A 138 7.49 -10.64 -7.62
C PHE A 138 6.03 -10.18 -7.56
N GLU A 139 5.77 -9.20 -6.73
CA GLU A 139 4.49 -8.51 -6.59
C GLU A 139 4.66 -7.09 -7.12
N HIS A 140 4.04 -6.80 -8.25
CA HIS A 140 4.16 -5.49 -8.90
C HIS A 140 2.87 -4.68 -8.72
N ALA A 141 2.97 -3.54 -8.03
CA ALA A 141 1.85 -2.62 -7.82
C ALA A 141 1.51 -1.85 -9.09
N THR A 142 0.20 -1.64 -9.31
CA THR A 142 -0.40 -0.83 -10.37
C THR A 142 -0.06 -1.28 -11.80
N GLY A 143 0.59 -2.45 -11.96
CA GLY A 143 0.90 -3.04 -13.25
C GLY A 143 -0.23 -3.90 -13.82
N TYR A 144 -0.09 -4.26 -15.10
CA TYR A 144 -1.04 -5.11 -15.81
C TYR A 144 -0.39 -6.32 -16.51
N LYS A 145 0.95 -6.44 -16.45
CA LYS A 145 1.68 -7.58 -17.00
C LYS A 145 2.01 -8.55 -15.87
N ASN A 146 1.32 -9.67 -15.82
CA ASN A 146 1.57 -10.75 -14.89
C ASN A 146 1.80 -12.08 -15.62
N GLY A 147 2.36 -13.07 -14.94
CA GLY A 147 2.67 -14.39 -15.49
C GLY A 147 3.94 -14.98 -14.87
N GLY A 148 4.11 -16.30 -14.96
CA GLY A 148 5.26 -16.97 -14.35
C GLY A 148 5.36 -16.72 -12.84
N ASN A 149 6.43 -16.07 -12.43
CA ASN A 149 6.68 -15.68 -11.03
C ASN A 149 6.38 -14.21 -10.73
N VAL A 150 5.61 -13.52 -11.58
CA VAL A 150 5.16 -12.14 -11.40
C VAL A 150 3.65 -12.09 -11.22
N ALA A 151 3.18 -11.58 -10.10
CA ALA A 151 1.80 -11.16 -9.89
C ALA A 151 1.70 -9.62 -9.95
N THR A 152 0.51 -9.12 -10.25
CA THR A 152 0.23 -7.69 -10.22
C THR A 152 -0.92 -7.41 -9.26
N TYR A 153 -0.84 -6.29 -8.56
CA TYR A 153 -1.90 -5.84 -7.67
C TYR A 153 -2.12 -4.35 -7.80
N ASP A 154 -3.35 -3.94 -7.56
CA ASP A 154 -3.78 -2.55 -7.63
C ASP A 154 -4.90 -2.32 -6.63
N SER A 155 -5.19 -1.06 -6.34
CA SER A 155 -6.33 -0.64 -5.54
C SER A 155 -7.27 0.23 -6.37
N ARG A 156 -8.58 0.13 -6.06
CA ARG A 156 -9.63 0.93 -6.72
C ARG A 156 -9.64 2.34 -6.14
N THR A 157 -8.51 3.05 -6.27
CA THR A 157 -8.31 4.42 -5.73
C THR A 157 -9.41 5.38 -6.15
N TYR A 158 -10.00 5.16 -7.32
CA TYR A 158 -11.13 5.94 -7.83
C TYR A 158 -12.38 5.86 -6.93
N GLU A 159 -12.52 4.82 -6.11
CA GLU A 159 -13.61 4.72 -5.12
C GLU A 159 -13.39 5.75 -4.00
N GLY A 160 -12.15 5.87 -3.48
CA GLY A 160 -11.78 6.90 -2.52
C GLY A 160 -11.91 8.31 -3.08
N ALA A 161 -11.50 8.50 -4.33
CA ALA A 161 -11.66 9.77 -5.04
C ALA A 161 -13.14 10.19 -5.18
N TYR A 162 -14.03 9.24 -5.49
CA TYR A 162 -15.48 9.50 -5.55
C TYR A 162 -16.03 9.90 -4.18
N LEU A 163 -15.64 9.21 -3.11
CA LEU A 163 -16.07 9.54 -1.74
C LEU A 163 -15.59 10.95 -1.32
N ALA A 164 -14.34 11.32 -1.65
CA ALA A 164 -13.85 12.68 -1.46
C ALA A 164 -14.65 13.70 -2.29
N GLY A 165 -15.01 13.34 -3.51
CA GLY A 165 -15.86 14.13 -4.38
C GLY A 165 -17.21 14.45 -3.75
N ILE A 166 -17.87 13.51 -3.09
CA ILE A 166 -19.14 13.74 -2.37
C ILE A 166 -18.99 14.88 -1.35
N ILE A 167 -17.92 14.85 -0.56
CA ILE A 167 -17.65 15.91 0.42
C ILE A 167 -17.41 17.25 -0.28
N ALA A 168 -16.57 17.25 -1.31
CA ALA A 168 -16.26 18.46 -2.08
C ALA A 168 -17.52 19.08 -2.68
N GLY A 169 -18.40 18.25 -3.23
CA GLY A 169 -19.66 18.67 -3.82
C GLY A 169 -20.64 19.30 -2.83
N ALA A 170 -20.66 18.78 -1.60
CA ALA A 170 -21.50 19.31 -0.53
C ALA A 170 -20.97 20.60 0.09
N MET A 171 -19.64 20.86 0.01
CA MET A 171 -18.98 21.92 0.78
C MET A 171 -18.44 23.08 -0.07
N THR A 172 -18.23 22.89 -1.36
CA THR A 172 -17.74 23.99 -2.24
C THR A 172 -18.72 25.16 -2.27
N LYS A 173 -18.17 26.36 -2.26
CA LYS A 173 -18.91 27.62 -2.39
C LYS A 173 -18.73 28.22 -3.77
N SER A 174 -17.60 27.97 -4.42
CA SER A 174 -17.29 28.50 -5.75
C SER A 174 -17.86 27.64 -6.89
N ASN A 175 -18.22 26.40 -6.62
CA ASN A 175 -18.50 25.35 -7.60
C ASN A 175 -17.29 25.02 -8.50
N VAL A 176 -16.09 25.47 -8.13
CA VAL A 176 -14.85 25.19 -8.83
C VAL A 176 -13.94 24.39 -7.90
N LEU A 177 -13.63 23.16 -8.31
CA LEU A 177 -12.70 22.30 -7.62
C LEU A 177 -11.35 22.29 -8.34
N GLY A 178 -10.27 22.02 -7.62
CA GLY A 178 -8.94 21.90 -8.20
C GLY A 178 -8.34 20.54 -7.95
N VAL A 179 -7.70 19.93 -8.94
CA VAL A 179 -6.98 18.69 -8.80
C VAL A 179 -5.53 18.86 -9.26
N VAL A 180 -4.59 18.51 -8.39
CA VAL A 180 -3.18 18.35 -8.76
C VAL A 180 -2.97 16.90 -9.19
N GLY A 181 -2.74 16.71 -10.49
CA GLY A 181 -2.47 15.40 -11.09
C GLY A 181 -0.98 15.12 -11.15
N SER A 182 -0.56 13.91 -10.85
CA SER A 182 0.83 13.44 -10.93
C SER A 182 1.22 13.13 -12.38
N VAL A 183 1.13 11.88 -12.79
CA VAL A 183 1.49 11.39 -14.12
C VAL A 183 0.20 11.08 -14.91
N PRO A 184 0.07 11.52 -16.18
CA PRO A 184 -1.17 11.38 -16.94
C PRO A 184 -1.39 9.95 -17.48
N ILE A 185 -1.53 9.00 -16.57
CA ILE A 185 -1.90 7.62 -16.87
C ILE A 185 -3.39 7.36 -16.59
N PRO A 186 -3.98 6.28 -17.13
CA PRO A 186 -5.39 5.98 -16.97
C PRO A 186 -5.88 5.96 -15.51
N GLU A 187 -5.07 5.50 -14.58
CA GLU A 187 -5.40 5.51 -13.16
C GLU A 187 -5.68 6.92 -12.64
N VAL A 188 -4.76 7.86 -12.88
CA VAL A 188 -4.88 9.25 -12.40
C VAL A 188 -6.05 9.95 -13.07
N VAL A 189 -6.24 9.74 -14.38
CA VAL A 189 -7.38 10.29 -15.14
C VAL A 189 -8.70 9.75 -14.59
N ARG A 190 -8.77 8.46 -14.28
CA ARG A 190 -9.93 7.81 -13.66
C ARG A 190 -10.25 8.38 -12.29
N ASN A 191 -9.24 8.65 -11.46
CA ASN A 191 -9.40 9.26 -10.14
C ASN A 191 -9.96 10.68 -10.25
N ILE A 192 -9.43 11.52 -11.15
CA ILE A 192 -9.94 12.88 -11.43
C ILE A 192 -11.41 12.84 -11.86
N ASN A 193 -11.73 11.94 -12.79
CA ASN A 193 -13.09 11.76 -13.26
C ASN A 193 -14.03 11.32 -12.14
N SER A 194 -13.62 10.35 -11.33
CA SER A 194 -14.45 9.82 -10.24
C SER A 194 -14.66 10.83 -9.12
N PHE A 195 -13.64 11.63 -8.79
CA PHE A 195 -13.77 12.78 -7.89
C PHE A 195 -14.83 13.76 -8.40
N THR A 196 -14.78 14.10 -9.69
CA THR A 196 -15.75 15.02 -10.32
C THR A 196 -17.17 14.42 -10.31
N LEU A 197 -17.32 13.14 -10.66
CA LEU A 197 -18.61 12.44 -10.61
C LEU A 197 -19.18 12.40 -9.19
N GLY A 198 -18.35 12.16 -8.19
CA GLY A 198 -18.75 12.22 -6.78
C GLY A 198 -19.24 13.60 -6.38
N ALA A 199 -18.52 14.65 -6.78
CA ALA A 199 -18.90 16.03 -6.50
C ALA A 199 -20.20 16.41 -7.21
N GLN A 200 -20.35 16.03 -8.47
CA GLN A 200 -21.57 16.29 -9.26
C GLN A 200 -22.78 15.51 -8.76
N SER A 201 -22.60 14.39 -8.06
CA SER A 201 -23.71 13.67 -7.41
C SER A 201 -24.39 14.50 -6.32
N MET A 202 -23.66 15.46 -5.73
CA MET A 202 -24.17 16.39 -4.73
C MET A 202 -24.56 17.75 -5.35
N ASN A 203 -23.82 18.20 -6.36
CA ASN A 203 -24.04 19.48 -7.00
C ASN A 203 -23.64 19.43 -8.50
N PRO A 204 -24.60 19.28 -9.42
CA PRO A 204 -24.31 19.08 -10.84
C PRO A 204 -23.71 20.31 -11.56
N LYS A 205 -23.59 21.46 -10.89
CA LYS A 205 -22.98 22.69 -11.45
C LYS A 205 -21.47 22.73 -11.30
N ILE A 206 -20.89 21.76 -10.61
CA ILE A 206 -19.47 21.75 -10.30
C ILE A 206 -18.64 21.53 -11.56
N THR A 207 -17.53 22.28 -11.64
CA THR A 207 -16.43 22.07 -12.57
C THR A 207 -15.15 21.74 -11.81
N THR A 208 -14.26 20.95 -12.43
CA THR A 208 -12.97 20.53 -11.88
C THR A 208 -11.85 21.00 -12.80
N LYS A 209 -10.94 21.83 -12.28
CA LYS A 209 -9.72 22.25 -12.97
C LYS A 209 -8.57 21.31 -12.61
N VAL A 210 -7.70 21.01 -13.57
CA VAL A 210 -6.57 20.09 -13.37
C VAL A 210 -5.27 20.78 -13.72
N VAL A 211 -4.26 20.63 -12.87
CA VAL A 211 -2.86 20.98 -13.16
C VAL A 211 -1.99 19.74 -12.97
N TRP A 212 -1.24 19.37 -14.01
CA TRP A 212 -0.36 18.22 -14.02
C TRP A 212 1.06 18.62 -13.66
N VAL A 213 1.71 17.85 -12.74
CA VAL A 213 3.10 18.06 -12.33
C VAL A 213 4.07 17.11 -13.03
N ASN A 214 3.56 16.03 -13.65
CA ASN A 214 4.31 14.98 -14.36
C ASN A 214 5.35 14.25 -13.49
N GLU A 215 5.11 14.19 -12.19
CA GLU A 215 5.91 13.48 -11.19
C GLU A 215 5.00 12.92 -10.11
N TRP A 216 5.40 11.79 -9.48
CA TRP A 216 4.67 11.23 -8.34
C TRP A 216 4.88 12.07 -7.08
N PHE A 217 6.13 12.45 -6.82
CA PHE A 217 6.53 13.20 -5.62
C PHE A 217 7.38 14.41 -6.02
N ALA A 218 6.79 15.60 -5.98
CA ALA A 218 7.44 16.85 -6.33
C ALA A 218 6.88 18.02 -5.53
N PRO A 219 7.10 18.10 -4.19
CA PRO A 219 6.46 19.08 -3.32
C PRO A 219 6.50 20.54 -3.80
N PRO A 220 7.61 21.07 -4.38
CA PRO A 220 7.60 22.42 -4.92
C PRO A 220 6.62 22.61 -6.08
N LYS A 221 6.58 21.68 -7.05
CA LYS A 221 5.65 21.73 -8.18
C LYS A 221 4.20 21.56 -7.75
N GLU A 222 3.95 20.70 -6.75
CA GLU A 222 2.63 20.50 -6.17
C GLU A 222 2.12 21.78 -5.50
N THR A 223 2.99 22.50 -4.77
CA THR A 223 2.67 23.80 -4.18
C THR A 223 2.33 24.86 -5.25
N GLU A 224 3.09 24.92 -6.34
CA GLU A 224 2.83 25.82 -7.47
C GLU A 224 1.50 25.49 -8.14
N ALA A 225 1.26 24.20 -8.42
CA ALA A 225 0.00 23.72 -9.02
C ALA A 225 -1.21 24.03 -8.13
N ALA A 226 -1.14 23.76 -6.83
CA ALA A 226 -2.19 24.08 -5.87
C ALA A 226 -2.48 25.59 -5.82
N THR A 227 -1.41 26.41 -5.79
CA THR A 227 -1.53 27.87 -5.81
C THR A 227 -2.21 28.37 -7.10
N SER A 228 -1.85 27.80 -8.25
CA SER A 228 -2.44 28.13 -9.56
C SER A 228 -3.93 27.79 -9.58
N LEU A 229 -4.33 26.64 -9.07
CA LEU A 229 -5.72 26.18 -8.97
C LEU A 229 -6.54 27.12 -8.07
N ILE A 230 -6.00 27.50 -6.92
CA ILE A 230 -6.64 28.45 -6.00
C ILE A 230 -6.85 29.82 -6.67
N ASN A 231 -5.82 30.34 -7.34
CA ASN A 231 -5.90 31.59 -8.10
C ASN A 231 -6.90 31.49 -9.25
N GLY A 232 -7.08 30.29 -9.80
CA GLY A 232 -8.09 29.95 -10.80
C GLY A 232 -9.52 29.81 -10.26
N GLY A 233 -9.75 30.06 -8.96
CA GLY A 233 -11.07 30.08 -8.33
C GLY A 233 -11.45 28.79 -7.58
N ALA A 234 -10.56 27.78 -7.52
CA ALA A 234 -10.84 26.57 -6.74
C ALA A 234 -10.83 26.89 -5.23
N ASP A 235 -11.87 26.47 -4.53
CA ASP A 235 -11.98 26.62 -3.07
C ASP A 235 -11.75 25.31 -2.31
N ILE A 236 -11.80 24.18 -3.02
CA ILE A 236 -11.46 22.85 -2.49
C ILE A 236 -10.49 22.17 -3.46
N LEU A 237 -9.41 21.61 -2.91
CA LEU A 237 -8.38 20.91 -3.65
C LEU A 237 -8.40 19.41 -3.38
N PHE A 238 -8.07 18.65 -4.41
CA PHE A 238 -7.79 17.23 -4.35
C PHE A 238 -6.43 16.97 -5.01
N GLN A 239 -5.76 15.91 -4.63
CA GLN A 239 -4.46 15.56 -5.19
C GLN A 239 -4.40 14.08 -5.58
N ASN A 240 -3.55 13.80 -6.55
CA ASN A 240 -3.12 12.46 -6.91
C ASN A 240 -1.59 12.43 -6.97
N THR A 241 -0.97 13.08 -6.01
CA THR A 241 0.48 13.17 -5.80
C THR A 241 0.80 12.68 -4.40
N ASP A 242 2.05 12.27 -4.18
CA ASP A 242 2.44 11.49 -2.99
C ASP A 242 2.80 12.36 -1.79
N SER A 243 2.96 13.69 -1.96
CA SER A 243 3.34 14.58 -0.85
C SER A 243 2.13 15.30 -0.22
N PRO A 244 2.25 15.79 1.02
CA PRO A 244 1.20 16.61 1.63
C PRO A 244 1.23 18.08 1.19
N ALA A 245 1.96 18.46 0.15
CA ALA A 245 2.18 19.86 -0.23
C ALA A 245 0.88 20.56 -0.65
N VAL A 246 -0.02 19.86 -1.34
CA VAL A 246 -1.32 20.44 -1.75
C VAL A 246 -2.17 20.78 -0.54
N LEU A 247 -2.26 19.89 0.45
CA LEU A 247 -2.99 20.13 1.70
C LEU A 247 -2.39 21.28 2.51
N LYS A 248 -1.06 21.33 2.64
CA LYS A 248 -0.35 22.43 3.31
C LYS A 248 -0.62 23.77 2.63
N THR A 249 -0.55 23.79 1.30
CA THR A 249 -0.82 25.01 0.51
C THR A 249 -2.27 25.46 0.68
N ALA A 250 -3.23 24.53 0.70
CA ALA A 250 -4.64 24.87 0.97
C ALA A 250 -4.80 25.49 2.36
N GLU A 251 -4.15 24.95 3.38
CA GLU A 251 -4.17 25.50 4.75
C GLU A 251 -3.59 26.93 4.81
N GLU A 252 -2.43 27.15 4.21
CA GLU A 252 -1.78 28.46 4.16
C GLU A 252 -2.63 29.51 3.43
N LYS A 253 -3.38 29.09 2.41
CA LYS A 253 -4.25 29.96 1.61
C LYS A 253 -5.69 30.06 2.14
N GLY A 254 -6.00 29.44 3.29
CA GLY A 254 -7.34 29.44 3.87
C GLY A 254 -8.38 28.72 2.99
N LYS A 255 -7.95 27.71 2.26
CA LYS A 255 -8.78 26.82 1.43
C LYS A 255 -8.92 25.45 2.10
N ARG A 256 -9.70 24.56 1.47
CA ARG A 256 -9.90 23.21 1.99
C ARG A 256 -9.28 22.20 1.03
N ALA A 257 -8.86 21.05 1.55
CA ALA A 257 -8.29 19.98 0.73
C ALA A 257 -8.44 18.61 1.39
N PHE A 258 -8.10 17.58 0.63
CA PHE A 258 -8.10 16.19 1.06
C PHE A 258 -6.69 15.66 1.24
N GLY A 259 -6.54 14.68 2.14
CA GLY A 259 -5.40 13.77 2.15
C GLY A 259 -5.56 12.68 1.10
N TRP A 260 -4.45 12.13 0.65
CA TRP A 260 -4.38 11.08 -0.37
C TRP A 260 -3.43 9.96 0.05
N ASP A 261 -3.81 8.71 -0.21
CA ASP A 261 -3.11 7.46 0.10
C ASP A 261 -2.97 7.14 1.59
N SER A 262 -2.84 8.14 2.46
CA SER A 262 -2.76 8.00 3.92
C SER A 262 -3.57 9.08 4.65
N ASP A 263 -3.71 8.94 5.97
CA ASP A 263 -4.32 9.99 6.79
C ASP A 263 -3.36 11.19 6.93
N MET A 264 -3.65 12.22 6.18
CA MET A 264 -2.86 13.45 6.14
C MET A 264 -3.35 14.56 7.09
N THR A 265 -4.25 14.28 8.03
CA THR A 265 -4.82 15.29 8.95
C THR A 265 -3.75 16.17 9.60
N ALA A 266 -2.62 15.58 10.00
CA ALA A 266 -1.55 16.31 10.70
C ALA A 266 -0.85 17.39 9.85
N TYR A 267 -0.96 17.31 8.52
CA TYR A 267 -0.25 18.20 7.61
C TYR A 267 -0.99 19.50 7.27
N GLY A 268 -2.29 19.56 7.59
CA GLY A 268 -3.11 20.75 7.39
C GLY A 268 -4.46 20.61 8.10
N PRO A 269 -4.48 20.56 9.44
CA PRO A 269 -5.66 20.17 10.22
C PRO A 269 -6.87 21.10 10.04
N LYS A 270 -6.66 22.37 9.64
CA LYS A 270 -7.75 23.32 9.38
C LYS A 270 -8.29 23.23 7.95
N ALA A 271 -7.42 22.87 7.00
CA ALA A 271 -7.80 22.67 5.60
C ALA A 271 -8.40 21.28 5.35
N HIS A 272 -8.01 20.29 6.13
CA HIS A 272 -8.34 18.89 5.91
C HIS A 272 -9.85 18.64 5.97
N LEU A 273 -10.38 17.96 4.95
CA LEU A 273 -11.79 17.54 4.86
C LEU A 273 -11.99 16.06 5.12
N GLY A 274 -10.98 15.27 4.88
CA GLY A 274 -10.90 13.83 4.99
C GLY A 274 -9.73 13.32 4.19
N SER A 275 -9.30 12.09 4.42
CA SER A 275 -8.25 11.45 3.64
C SER A 275 -8.79 10.21 2.93
N ALA A 276 -8.65 10.14 1.61
CA ALA A 276 -8.87 8.91 0.86
C ALA A 276 -7.60 8.05 0.97
N ILE A 277 -7.71 6.94 1.68
CA ILE A 277 -6.57 6.11 2.03
C ILE A 277 -6.51 4.81 1.24
N ILE A 278 -5.28 4.27 1.10
CA ILE A 278 -5.05 2.90 0.66
C ILE A 278 -4.54 2.09 1.85
N ASN A 279 -5.23 1.01 2.16
CA ASN A 279 -4.79 0.03 3.15
C ASN A 279 -4.24 -1.22 2.45
N TRP A 280 -2.92 -1.29 2.30
CA TRP A 280 -2.24 -2.43 1.67
C TRP A 280 -2.11 -3.65 2.61
N THR A 281 -2.34 -3.49 3.91
CA THR A 281 -2.14 -4.55 4.90
C THR A 281 -2.88 -5.85 4.57
N PRO A 282 -4.19 -5.85 4.24
CA PRO A 282 -4.90 -7.09 3.93
C PRO A 282 -4.29 -7.85 2.74
N TYR A 283 -3.86 -7.10 1.72
CA TYR A 283 -3.22 -7.70 0.55
C TYR A 283 -1.85 -8.30 0.89
N TYR A 284 -1.00 -7.56 1.58
CA TYR A 284 0.31 -8.05 1.98
C TYR A 284 0.23 -9.26 2.90
N SER A 285 -0.69 -9.24 3.87
CA SER A 285 -0.95 -10.40 4.76
C SER A 285 -1.36 -11.63 3.95
N LYS A 286 -2.26 -11.45 2.96
CA LYS A 286 -2.68 -12.54 2.06
C LYS A 286 -1.47 -13.10 1.30
N VAL A 287 -0.68 -12.26 0.63
CA VAL A 287 0.46 -12.68 -0.18
C VAL A 287 1.51 -13.41 0.66
N VAL A 288 1.86 -12.88 1.84
CA VAL A 288 2.80 -13.53 2.76
C VAL A 288 2.29 -14.90 3.21
N ASN A 289 1.00 -15.00 3.58
CA ASN A 289 0.38 -16.27 3.93
C ASN A 289 0.43 -17.28 2.76
N ASP A 290 0.13 -16.82 1.55
CA ASP A 290 0.16 -17.68 0.36
C ASP A 290 1.57 -18.19 0.07
N VAL A 291 2.60 -17.34 0.19
CA VAL A 291 4.01 -17.76 0.02
C VAL A 291 4.46 -18.73 1.12
N LEU A 292 4.14 -18.46 2.39
CA LEU A 292 4.50 -19.35 3.51
C LEU A 292 3.86 -20.74 3.43
N ASN A 293 2.73 -20.86 2.75
CA ASN A 293 1.94 -22.08 2.60
C ASN A 293 2.00 -22.70 1.19
N ASP A 294 2.92 -22.24 0.32
CA ASP A 294 3.10 -22.71 -1.05
C ASP A 294 1.80 -22.60 -1.91
N LYS A 295 0.96 -21.59 -1.63
CA LYS A 295 -0.30 -21.30 -2.33
C LYS A 295 -0.22 -20.09 -3.26
N TRP A 296 0.91 -19.42 -3.30
CA TRP A 296 1.08 -18.24 -4.14
C TRP A 296 0.93 -18.59 -5.62
N THR A 297 0.17 -17.79 -6.34
CA THR A 297 -0.01 -17.91 -7.79
C THR A 297 0.13 -16.53 -8.44
N SER A 298 0.66 -16.50 -9.66
CA SER A 298 0.64 -15.30 -10.48
C SER A 298 -0.81 -14.96 -10.85
N GLN A 299 -1.27 -13.80 -10.42
CA GLN A 299 -2.62 -13.29 -10.70
C GLN A 299 -2.60 -11.77 -10.78
N HIS A 300 -3.67 -11.17 -11.27
CA HIS A 300 -3.95 -9.75 -11.13
C HIS A 300 -5.02 -9.54 -10.05
N THR A 301 -4.74 -8.67 -9.09
CA THR A 301 -5.65 -8.35 -7.99
C THR A 301 -5.98 -6.86 -8.02
N TRP A 302 -7.26 -6.49 -7.94
CA TRP A 302 -7.71 -5.10 -7.91
C TRP A 302 -8.77 -4.90 -6.83
N TRP A 303 -8.33 -4.51 -5.64
CA TRP A 303 -9.16 -4.40 -4.44
C TRP A 303 -9.62 -2.97 -4.18
N GLY A 304 -10.78 -2.84 -3.55
CA GLY A 304 -11.41 -1.56 -3.23
C GLY A 304 -12.01 -1.49 -1.84
N VAL A 305 -13.08 -0.71 -1.72
CA VAL A 305 -13.86 -0.56 -0.48
C VAL A 305 -14.40 -1.91 0.00
N LYS A 306 -14.76 -2.79 -0.93
CA LYS A 306 -15.29 -4.13 -0.61
C LYS A 306 -14.31 -4.97 0.21
N GLU A 307 -13.04 -4.94 -0.14
CA GLU A 307 -11.97 -5.70 0.53
C GLU A 307 -11.29 -4.89 1.65
N ASN A 308 -11.81 -3.70 2.00
CA ASN A 308 -11.22 -2.75 2.93
C ASN A 308 -9.81 -2.26 2.51
N ALA A 309 -9.51 -2.28 1.22
CA ALA A 309 -8.29 -1.71 0.66
C ALA A 309 -8.39 -0.19 0.45
N ILE A 310 -9.61 0.34 0.27
CA ILE A 310 -9.89 1.77 0.10
C ILE A 310 -10.89 2.21 1.15
N ASP A 311 -10.66 3.39 1.72
CA ASP A 311 -11.61 4.08 2.58
C ASP A 311 -11.42 5.59 2.51
N ILE A 312 -12.36 6.35 3.09
CA ILE A 312 -12.19 7.75 3.42
C ILE A 312 -12.30 7.91 4.94
N VAL A 313 -11.29 8.51 5.55
CA VAL A 313 -11.13 8.57 7.01
C VAL A 313 -10.96 10.00 7.51
N SER A 314 -11.04 10.17 8.81
CA SER A 314 -10.75 11.44 9.51
C SER A 314 -11.55 12.62 8.94
N LEU A 315 -12.85 12.41 8.70
CA LEU A 315 -13.74 13.45 8.17
C LEU A 315 -13.74 14.67 9.11
N ALA A 316 -13.61 15.86 8.53
CA ALA A 316 -13.68 17.10 9.29
C ALA A 316 -15.04 17.23 10.00
N PRO A 317 -15.08 17.84 11.20
CA PRO A 317 -16.31 17.96 11.99
C PRO A 317 -17.43 18.70 11.25
N ASP A 318 -17.07 19.65 10.37
CA ASP A 318 -17.99 20.49 9.61
C ASP A 318 -18.46 19.85 8.28
N VAL A 319 -18.08 18.62 7.98
CA VAL A 319 -18.65 17.86 6.85
C VAL A 319 -20.15 17.65 7.13
N PRO A 320 -21.05 18.05 6.22
CA PRO A 320 -22.49 17.96 6.43
C PRO A 320 -22.99 16.52 6.57
N ASP A 321 -24.02 16.34 7.40
CA ASP A 321 -24.57 15.00 7.67
C ASP A 321 -25.14 14.31 6.43
N ASN A 322 -25.68 15.07 5.47
CA ASN A 322 -26.13 14.50 4.20
C ASN A 322 -24.98 13.95 3.35
N ALA A 323 -23.78 14.56 3.40
CA ALA A 323 -22.59 14.03 2.74
C ALA A 323 -22.09 12.77 3.45
N LYS A 324 -22.05 12.76 4.79
CA LYS A 324 -21.69 11.58 5.59
C LYS A 324 -22.63 10.41 5.29
N ALA A 325 -23.94 10.66 5.28
CA ALA A 325 -24.95 9.65 4.96
C ALA A 325 -24.78 9.10 3.55
N LYS A 326 -24.47 9.98 2.56
CA LYS A 326 -24.22 9.56 1.18
C LYS A 326 -22.97 8.73 1.04
N ILE A 327 -21.89 9.04 1.77
CA ILE A 327 -20.67 8.24 1.83
C ILE A 327 -20.98 6.82 2.33
N GLU A 328 -21.71 6.70 3.43
CA GLU A 328 -22.04 5.38 3.99
C GLU A 328 -22.96 4.57 3.05
N GLU A 329 -23.92 5.22 2.39
CA GLU A 329 -24.75 4.59 1.35
C GLU A 329 -23.91 4.04 0.21
N VAL A 330 -22.97 4.85 -0.31
CA VAL A 330 -22.08 4.46 -1.41
C VAL A 330 -21.13 3.34 -0.98
N LYS A 331 -20.49 3.45 0.19
CA LYS A 331 -19.62 2.40 0.74
C LYS A 331 -20.37 1.08 0.89
N LYS A 332 -21.60 1.12 1.42
CA LYS A 332 -22.44 -0.07 1.53
C LYS A 332 -22.73 -0.65 0.15
N GLY A 333 -23.14 0.19 -0.82
CA GLY A 333 -23.46 -0.26 -2.18
C GLY A 333 -22.25 -0.84 -2.92
N LEU A 334 -21.03 -0.30 -2.72
CA LEU A 334 -19.79 -0.85 -3.26
C LEU A 334 -19.49 -2.24 -2.64
N LYS A 335 -19.67 -2.40 -1.33
CA LYS A 335 -19.48 -3.69 -0.63
C LYS A 335 -20.46 -4.76 -1.08
N ASP A 336 -21.72 -4.39 -1.25
CA ASP A 336 -22.81 -5.29 -1.62
C ASP A 336 -22.90 -5.53 -3.14
N GLY A 337 -22.16 -4.75 -3.96
CA GLY A 337 -22.23 -4.78 -5.42
C GLY A 337 -23.52 -4.18 -6.00
N THR A 338 -24.26 -3.39 -5.20
CA THR A 338 -25.51 -2.73 -5.63
C THR A 338 -25.30 -1.32 -6.19
N PHE A 339 -24.12 -0.77 -6.00
CA PHE A 339 -23.69 0.53 -6.52
C PHE A 339 -22.43 0.39 -7.36
N SER A 340 -22.36 1.18 -8.45
CA SER A 340 -21.15 1.35 -9.25
C SER A 340 -20.99 2.81 -9.59
N ILE A 341 -19.78 3.35 -9.36
CA ILE A 341 -19.43 4.74 -9.70
C ILE A 341 -19.54 4.97 -11.22
N TRP A 342 -19.10 3.99 -11.99
CA TRP A 342 -19.07 4.03 -13.45
C TRP A 342 -20.29 3.35 -14.07
N LYS A 343 -21.49 3.68 -13.54
CA LYS A 343 -22.78 3.31 -14.11
C LYS A 343 -23.34 4.49 -14.89
N GLY A 344 -23.68 4.25 -16.16
CA GLY A 344 -24.23 5.27 -17.05
C GLY A 344 -25.63 5.77 -16.68
N PRO A 345 -26.01 6.92 -17.25
CA PRO A 345 -25.31 7.60 -18.34
C PRO A 345 -24.14 8.46 -17.86
N ILE A 346 -22.96 8.27 -18.43
CA ILE A 346 -21.79 9.11 -18.18
C ILE A 346 -21.34 9.71 -19.53
N LYS A 347 -21.13 11.02 -19.54
CA LYS A 347 -20.73 11.78 -20.72
C LYS A 347 -19.29 12.29 -20.59
N ASP A 348 -18.59 12.33 -21.72
CA ASP A 348 -17.34 13.06 -21.84
C ASP A 348 -17.55 14.57 -21.93
N GLN A 349 -16.47 15.33 -22.06
CA GLN A 349 -16.48 16.80 -22.22
C GLN A 349 -17.23 17.26 -23.47
N ALA A 350 -17.27 16.46 -24.54
CA ALA A 350 -17.98 16.76 -25.78
C ALA A 350 -19.49 16.42 -25.68
N GLY A 351 -19.93 15.84 -24.55
CA GLY A 351 -21.32 15.43 -24.34
C GLY A 351 -21.70 14.08 -24.94
N LYS A 352 -20.70 13.31 -25.43
CA LYS A 352 -20.88 11.95 -25.93
C LYS A 352 -21.03 10.98 -24.75
N ASP A 353 -21.97 10.05 -24.83
CA ASP A 353 -22.10 8.99 -23.85
C ASP A 353 -20.91 8.02 -23.95
N VAL A 354 -20.07 7.99 -22.89
CA VAL A 354 -18.93 7.06 -22.75
C VAL A 354 -19.34 5.82 -21.99
N VAL A 355 -20.34 5.90 -21.13
CA VAL A 355 -21.07 4.78 -20.55
C VAL A 355 -22.55 5.05 -20.77
N ALA A 356 -23.20 4.20 -21.56
CA ALA A 356 -24.62 4.34 -21.91
C ALA A 356 -25.52 4.13 -20.69
N ASP A 357 -26.73 4.68 -20.73
CA ASP A 357 -27.71 4.57 -19.66
C ASP A 357 -27.93 3.11 -19.23
N GLY A 358 -27.93 2.89 -17.91
CA GLY A 358 -28.10 1.59 -17.28
C GLY A 358 -26.92 0.61 -17.44
N LYS A 359 -25.87 0.95 -18.22
CA LYS A 359 -24.67 0.14 -18.35
C LYS A 359 -23.67 0.44 -17.22
N VAL A 360 -22.88 -0.56 -16.88
CA VAL A 360 -21.75 -0.45 -15.95
C VAL A 360 -20.47 -0.68 -16.74
N ALA A 361 -19.50 0.20 -16.58
CA ALA A 361 -18.18 0.03 -17.16
C ALA A 361 -17.47 -1.17 -16.52
N ASP A 362 -16.86 -2.01 -17.32
CA ASP A 362 -16.03 -3.12 -16.87
C ASP A 362 -14.60 -2.69 -16.54
N ASP A 363 -13.84 -3.60 -15.99
CA ASP A 363 -12.46 -3.32 -15.57
C ASP A 363 -11.54 -3.00 -16.76
N ASP A 364 -11.79 -3.55 -17.94
CA ASP A 364 -10.98 -3.26 -19.13
C ASP A 364 -11.24 -1.85 -19.65
N PHE A 365 -12.50 -1.42 -19.68
CA PHE A 365 -12.84 -0.02 -19.95
C PHE A 365 -12.18 0.91 -18.94
N MET A 366 -12.24 0.57 -17.66
CA MET A 366 -11.69 1.37 -16.57
C MET A 366 -10.16 1.54 -16.67
N ARG A 367 -9.45 0.50 -17.12
CA ARG A 367 -7.99 0.55 -17.34
C ARG A 367 -7.58 1.36 -18.56
N GLY A 368 -8.49 1.57 -19.51
CA GLY A 368 -8.23 2.31 -20.74
C GLY A 368 -8.68 3.78 -20.73
N ILE A 369 -9.14 4.31 -19.58
CA ILE A 369 -9.66 5.69 -19.51
C ILE A 369 -8.56 6.71 -19.83
N ASN A 370 -8.74 7.43 -20.92
CA ASN A 370 -7.83 8.49 -21.40
C ASN A 370 -8.57 9.79 -21.78
N PHE A 371 -9.75 9.99 -21.24
CA PHE A 371 -10.63 11.13 -21.49
C PHE A 371 -11.13 11.72 -20.18
N TYR A 372 -11.57 12.96 -20.19
CA TYR A 372 -12.27 13.58 -19.08
C TYR A 372 -13.79 13.47 -19.22
N VAL A 373 -14.46 13.22 -18.09
CA VAL A 373 -15.92 13.33 -18.00
C VAL A 373 -16.38 14.78 -18.07
N LYS A 374 -17.64 14.98 -18.41
CA LYS A 374 -18.28 16.30 -18.42
C LYS A 374 -18.09 17.00 -17.06
N GLY A 375 -17.60 18.24 -17.10
CA GLY A 375 -17.34 19.05 -15.91
C GLY A 375 -15.86 19.11 -15.52
N VAL A 376 -14.99 18.25 -16.04
CA VAL A 376 -13.54 18.44 -15.92
C VAL A 376 -13.07 19.37 -17.03
N GLU A 377 -12.29 20.41 -16.68
CA GLU A 377 -11.74 21.38 -17.63
C GLU A 377 -10.35 20.98 -18.12
N GLY A 378 -10.00 21.38 -19.34
CA GLY A 378 -8.69 21.09 -19.95
C GLY A 378 -8.68 19.84 -20.82
N LYS A 379 -7.51 19.27 -21.05
CA LYS A 379 -7.29 18.05 -21.83
C LYS A 379 -6.38 17.10 -21.06
N VAL A 380 -6.58 15.80 -21.23
CA VAL A 380 -5.63 14.80 -20.76
C VAL A 380 -4.35 14.96 -21.58
N PRO A 381 -3.17 15.14 -20.95
CA PRO A 381 -1.91 15.21 -21.68
C PRO A 381 -1.66 13.93 -22.48
N GLY A 382 -1.28 14.08 -23.77
CA GLY A 382 -1.01 12.92 -24.65
C GLY A 382 -2.24 12.19 -25.20
N ALA A 383 -3.47 12.56 -24.82
CA ALA A 383 -4.66 12.03 -25.46
C ALA A 383 -4.82 12.65 -26.85
N GLN A 384 -5.03 11.80 -27.88
CA GLN A 384 -5.28 12.20 -29.27
C GLN A 384 -6.76 12.56 -29.49
#